data_68236af5a839a8aa9b6f459733623832
#
_entry.id   68236af5a839a8aa9b6f459733623832
#
_cell.length_a   1.000
_cell.length_b   1.000
_cell.length_c   1.000
_cell.angle_alpha   90.00
_cell.angle_beta   90.00
_cell.angle_gamma   90.00
#
_symmetry.space_group_name_H-M   'P 1'
#
loop_
_entity.id
_entity.type
_entity.pdbx_description
1 polymer ?
#
loop_
_entity_poly.entity_id
_entity_poly.type
_entity_poly.pdbx_seq_one_letter_code
_entity_poly.pdbx_strand_id
1 'polypeptide(L)'
;MKKNLLLFFLLTFIGYACDSSEDTAEASFTIEISGESNPTTFDMGPDKHSETIFVKSNASWKIDKPQTAGWLSITPASGENDGSVTFSAEANETTETRESIVDFYMNDKKIHSMTVRQAPQDLPIKEKTLLLDIIFNNDGTATDASPMKHTVQTFEGSSLMTYYNDSYGCYVARFNHTPGTAISSGYYKVDYQSNQAFKDALADGHTLEALFMYDSEPQTGTEIKMFSSMQAGGTGFLLAKEKGEITFLPNLTSGGWQWNRSGVVPERGKYYHVVGVWDKGAQKASVYVNGELKGTIDAKGDFK
;
A
#
# COMPACT_ATOMS: atom_id res chain seq x y z
N MET A 1 55.70 52.72 -53.41
CA MET A 1 55.08 53.71 -52.57
C MET A 1 55.11 53.21 -51.12
N LYS A 2 56.00 53.77 -50.31
CA LYS A 2 56.18 53.39 -48.89
C LYS A 2 55.29 54.28 -48.04
N LYS A 3 54.42 53.69 -47.18
CA LYS A 3 53.66 54.41 -46.16
C LYS A 3 54.34 54.17 -44.80
N ASN A 4 54.81 55.26 -44.24
CA ASN A 4 55.36 55.28 -42.91
C ASN A 4 54.26 55.07 -41.84
N LEU A 5 54.50 54.14 -40.88
CA LEU A 5 53.69 53.98 -39.71
C LEU A 5 54.39 54.67 -38.54
N LEU A 6 53.73 55.73 -38.06
CA LEU A 6 54.14 56.51 -36.89
C LEU A 6 53.68 55.80 -35.64
N LEU A 7 54.61 55.34 -34.79
CA LEU A 7 54.34 54.66 -33.53
C LEU A 7 54.27 55.70 -32.42
N PHE A 8 53.07 55.96 -31.87
CA PHE A 8 52.91 56.79 -30.67
C PHE A 8 53.01 55.90 -29.45
N PHE A 9 54.06 56.10 -28.63
CA PHE A 9 54.16 55.55 -27.28
C PHE A 9 53.35 56.41 -26.32
N LEU A 10 52.22 55.88 -25.85
CA LEU A 10 51.48 56.46 -24.74
C LEU A 10 51.89 55.76 -23.45
N LEU A 11 52.62 56.43 -22.61
CA LEU A 11 53.00 55.97 -21.30
C LEU A 11 51.83 56.16 -20.35
N THR A 12 51.04 55.11 -20.11
CA THR A 12 50.02 55.13 -19.06
C THR A 12 50.65 54.67 -17.73
N PHE A 13 50.70 55.55 -16.78
CA PHE A 13 50.95 55.25 -15.38
C PHE A 13 49.79 54.38 -14.85
N ILE A 14 50.02 53.10 -14.65
CA ILE A 14 49.09 52.28 -13.91
C ILE A 14 49.43 52.43 -12.44
N GLY A 15 48.62 53.26 -11.75
CA GLY A 15 48.60 53.23 -10.30
C GLY A 15 48.09 51.90 -9.81
N TYR A 16 48.94 51.14 -9.14
CA TYR A 16 48.47 49.99 -8.34
C TYR A 16 47.66 50.55 -7.17
N ALA A 17 46.33 50.60 -7.30
CA ALA A 17 45.49 50.62 -6.14
C ALA A 17 45.51 49.19 -5.60
N CYS A 18 46.08 49.01 -4.43
CA CYS A 18 45.94 47.78 -3.66
C CYS A 18 44.48 47.78 -3.16
N ASP A 19 43.58 47.21 -3.96
CA ASP A 19 42.24 46.89 -3.52
C ASP A 19 42.34 45.66 -2.66
N SER A 20 42.33 45.85 -1.34
CA SER A 20 42.14 44.78 -0.38
C SER A 20 40.66 44.38 -0.38
N SER A 21 40.22 43.82 -1.47
CA SER A 21 38.98 43.02 -1.43
C SER A 21 39.31 41.84 -0.56
N GLU A 22 38.89 41.86 0.70
CA GLU A 22 38.74 40.65 1.47
C GLU A 22 37.83 39.75 0.59
N ASP A 23 38.43 38.68 0.07
CA ASP A 23 37.72 37.63 -0.64
C ASP A 23 36.90 36.92 0.43
N THR A 24 35.75 37.54 0.79
CA THR A 24 34.78 36.92 1.68
C THR A 24 34.17 35.77 0.91
N ALA A 25 34.67 34.56 1.17
CA ALA A 25 34.13 33.35 0.59
C ALA A 25 32.62 33.38 0.72
N GLU A 26 31.92 33.21 -0.40
CA GLU A 26 30.45 33.19 -0.42
C GLU A 26 29.95 32.14 0.57
N ALA A 27 28.93 32.51 1.36
CA ALA A 27 28.37 31.61 2.37
C ALA A 27 27.72 30.41 1.67
N SER A 28 28.19 29.20 2.02
CA SER A 28 27.77 27.94 1.42
C SER A 28 27.18 27.00 2.47
N PHE A 29 26.16 26.23 2.08
CA PHE A 29 25.52 25.24 2.92
C PHE A 29 25.04 24.07 2.08
N THR A 30 25.30 22.84 2.54
CA THR A 30 24.81 21.60 1.93
C THR A 30 24.60 20.58 3.04
N ILE A 31 23.53 19.79 2.93
CA ILE A 31 23.31 18.59 3.76
C ILE A 31 23.55 17.35 2.91
N GLU A 32 24.14 16.32 3.50
CA GLU A 32 24.34 15.01 2.85
C GLU A 32 23.75 13.92 3.73
N ILE A 33 22.88 13.12 3.14
CA ILE A 33 22.24 11.95 3.75
C ILE A 33 22.43 10.77 2.81
N SER A 34 23.04 9.69 3.30
CA SER A 34 23.25 8.46 2.52
C SER A 34 23.85 8.68 1.12
N GLY A 35 24.68 9.75 0.97
CA GLY A 35 25.34 10.10 -0.29
C GLY A 35 24.51 11.00 -1.22
N GLU A 36 23.32 11.41 -0.84
CA GLU A 36 22.51 12.39 -1.55
C GLU A 36 22.69 13.80 -0.95
N SER A 37 22.85 14.79 -1.82
CA SER A 37 23.04 16.19 -1.41
C SER A 37 21.72 16.96 -1.48
N ASN A 38 21.39 17.68 -0.40
CA ASN A 38 20.19 18.47 -0.25
C ASN A 38 18.88 17.73 -0.62
N PRO A 39 18.64 16.52 -0.09
CA PRO A 39 17.40 15.81 -0.38
C PRO A 39 16.18 16.60 0.10
N THR A 40 15.11 16.52 -0.64
CA THR A 40 13.82 17.14 -0.26
C THR A 40 12.95 16.25 0.60
N THR A 41 13.28 14.95 0.65
CA THR A 41 12.60 13.94 1.49
C THR A 41 13.63 13.04 2.17
N PHE A 42 13.27 12.56 3.35
CA PHE A 42 14.02 11.56 4.08
C PHE A 42 13.03 10.54 4.67
N ASP A 43 13.07 9.31 4.17
CA ASP A 43 12.14 8.25 4.54
C ASP A 43 12.80 7.29 5.54
N MET A 44 12.13 7.05 6.66
CA MET A 44 12.51 6.11 7.72
C MET A 44 11.56 4.92 7.74
N GLY A 45 12.09 3.74 8.06
CA GLY A 45 11.26 2.57 8.38
C GLY A 45 10.44 2.77 9.66
N PRO A 46 9.51 1.83 9.97
CA PRO A 46 8.63 1.95 11.12
C PRO A 46 9.36 1.83 12.47
N ASP A 47 10.45 1.09 12.51
CA ASP A 47 11.20 0.84 13.72
C ASP A 47 11.92 2.08 14.24
N LYS A 48 12.41 2.00 15.47
CA LYS A 48 13.33 3.01 16.00
C LYS A 48 14.51 3.21 15.05
N HIS A 49 14.73 4.45 14.63
CA HIS A 49 15.72 4.81 13.63
C HIS A 49 16.66 5.87 14.13
N SER A 50 17.91 5.81 13.69
CA SER A 50 18.91 6.85 13.94
C SER A 50 19.86 6.93 12.75
N GLU A 51 19.93 8.10 12.13
CA GLU A 51 20.76 8.39 10.96
C GLU A 51 21.62 9.62 11.19
N THR A 52 22.87 9.59 10.70
CA THR A 52 23.77 10.73 10.76
C THR A 52 23.76 11.49 9.46
N ILE A 53 23.42 12.76 9.54
CA ILE A 53 23.40 13.72 8.45
C ILE A 53 24.64 14.58 8.55
N PHE A 54 25.34 14.76 7.45
CA PHE A 54 26.50 15.65 7.40
C PHE A 54 26.09 17.02 6.90
N VAL A 55 26.46 18.05 7.65
CA VAL A 55 26.31 19.45 7.26
C VAL A 55 27.67 19.95 6.78
N LYS A 56 27.75 20.46 5.56
CA LYS A 56 28.87 21.19 5.03
C LYS A 56 28.51 22.66 4.96
N SER A 57 29.20 23.49 5.71
CA SER A 57 28.93 24.92 5.80
C SER A 57 30.19 25.68 6.14
N ASN A 58 30.29 26.92 5.71
CA ASN A 58 31.31 27.88 6.14
C ASN A 58 30.72 29.01 7.01
N ALA A 59 29.57 28.79 7.58
CA ALA A 59 28.83 29.75 8.40
C ALA A 59 28.06 29.05 9.53
N SER A 60 27.45 29.81 10.42
CA SER A 60 26.56 29.28 11.45
C SER A 60 25.25 28.73 10.81
N TRP A 61 24.81 27.63 11.36
CA TRP A 61 23.57 26.98 10.90
C TRP A 61 22.67 26.53 12.05
N LYS A 62 21.38 26.40 11.74
CA LYS A 62 20.36 25.91 12.65
C LYS A 62 19.39 25.00 11.89
N ILE A 63 18.92 23.98 12.57
CA ILE A 63 17.88 23.06 12.07
C ILE A 63 16.66 23.18 12.99
N ASP A 64 15.49 23.38 12.42
CA ASP A 64 14.26 23.56 13.17
C ASP A 64 13.17 22.60 12.70
N LYS A 65 12.31 22.20 13.62
CA LYS A 65 11.18 21.33 13.35
C LYS A 65 9.97 21.78 14.16
N PRO A 66 8.72 21.51 13.72
CA PRO A 66 7.53 21.80 14.48
C PRO A 66 7.51 21.08 15.85
N GLN A 67 6.99 21.72 16.86
CA GLN A 67 6.82 21.09 18.19
C GLN A 67 5.91 19.85 18.14
N THR A 68 4.99 19.79 17.18
CA THR A 68 4.12 18.64 16.94
C THR A 68 4.89 17.39 16.49
N ALA A 69 6.12 17.56 15.99
CA ALA A 69 7.01 16.44 15.64
C ALA A 69 7.82 15.95 16.86
N GLY A 70 7.16 15.67 17.97
CA GLY A 70 7.80 15.16 19.19
C GLY A 70 8.46 13.78 19.01
N TRP A 71 8.06 13.04 18.00
CA TRP A 71 8.61 11.73 17.64
C TRP A 71 9.98 11.79 16.96
N LEU A 72 10.37 12.95 16.41
CA LEU A 72 11.65 13.18 15.74
C LEU A 72 12.56 14.01 16.66
N SER A 73 13.77 13.55 16.89
CA SER A 73 14.82 14.25 17.61
C SER A 73 15.96 14.60 16.64
N ILE A 74 16.52 15.80 16.79
CA ILE A 74 17.62 16.33 15.96
C ILE A 74 18.70 16.84 16.90
N THR A 75 19.91 16.25 16.83
CA THR A 75 20.99 16.57 17.77
C THR A 75 22.38 16.53 17.09
N PRO A 76 23.19 17.61 17.16
CA PRO A 76 22.81 18.94 17.60
C PRO A 76 21.87 19.65 16.62
N ALA A 77 21.04 20.56 17.11
CA ALA A 77 20.12 21.34 16.26
C ALA A 77 20.74 22.64 15.71
N SER A 78 22.01 22.91 16.01
CA SER A 78 22.76 24.06 15.49
C SER A 78 24.26 23.80 15.56
N GLY A 79 25.02 24.55 14.77
CA GLY A 79 26.48 24.48 14.75
C GLY A 79 27.08 25.61 13.93
N GLU A 80 28.41 25.54 13.82
CA GLU A 80 29.19 26.44 12.99
C GLU A 80 30.12 25.62 12.09
N ASN A 81 30.26 26.02 10.83
CA ASN A 81 31.04 25.31 9.83
C ASN A 81 30.52 23.86 9.59
N ASP A 82 31.40 23.00 9.09
CA ASP A 82 31.08 21.61 8.87
C ASP A 82 30.73 20.90 10.17
N GLY A 83 29.75 20.00 10.11
CA GLY A 83 29.30 19.24 11.27
C GLY A 83 28.53 17.99 10.93
N SER A 84 28.19 17.23 11.95
CA SER A 84 27.30 16.07 11.84
C SER A 84 26.14 16.22 12.79
N VAL A 85 24.96 15.82 12.33
CA VAL A 85 23.69 15.90 13.05
C VAL A 85 23.05 14.54 13.05
N THR A 86 22.60 14.06 14.19
CA THR A 86 21.87 12.81 14.30
C THR A 86 20.37 13.11 14.29
N PHE A 87 19.67 12.52 13.32
CA PHE A 87 18.23 12.44 13.29
C PHE A 87 17.81 11.11 13.91
N SER A 88 17.00 11.15 14.95
CA SER A 88 16.52 9.97 15.65
C SER A 88 15.00 10.00 15.74
N ALA A 89 14.37 8.86 15.48
CA ALA A 89 12.95 8.67 15.65
C ALA A 89 12.69 7.45 16.52
N GLU A 90 11.75 7.54 17.46
CA GLU A 90 11.21 6.37 18.13
C GLU A 90 10.33 5.57 17.15
N ALA A 91 10.09 4.28 17.45
CA ALA A 91 9.23 3.44 16.60
C ALA A 91 7.85 4.09 16.36
N ASN A 92 7.36 3.97 15.14
CA ASN A 92 6.02 4.41 14.80
C ASN A 92 5.03 3.27 15.07
N GLU A 93 4.53 3.18 16.26
CA GLU A 93 3.58 2.14 16.70
C GLU A 93 2.17 2.31 16.13
N THR A 94 1.99 3.26 15.20
CA THR A 94 0.69 3.52 14.57
C THR A 94 0.61 2.89 13.17
N THR A 95 -0.60 2.74 12.65
CA THR A 95 -0.86 2.25 11.28
C THR A 95 -0.81 3.34 10.22
N GLU A 96 -0.39 4.54 10.60
CA GLU A 96 -0.36 5.69 9.69
C GLU A 96 1.07 6.22 9.55
N THR A 97 1.45 6.61 8.35
CA THR A 97 2.69 7.35 8.11
C THR A 97 2.64 8.68 8.88
N ARG A 98 3.71 8.98 9.61
CA ARG A 98 3.87 10.30 10.21
C ARG A 98 4.93 11.07 9.49
N GLU A 99 4.73 12.37 9.32
CA GLU A 99 5.66 13.23 8.61
C GLU A 99 5.86 14.57 9.34
N SER A 100 6.99 15.18 9.06
CA SER A 100 7.34 16.51 9.57
C SER A 100 8.21 17.25 8.58
N ILE A 101 8.00 18.53 8.43
CA ILE A 101 8.91 19.41 7.69
C ILE A 101 10.01 19.88 8.64
N VAL A 102 11.25 19.70 8.21
CA VAL A 102 12.45 20.16 8.89
C VAL A 102 13.06 21.28 8.05
N ASP A 103 13.26 22.44 8.67
CA ASP A 103 13.79 23.63 8.06
C ASP A 103 15.24 23.84 8.43
N PHE A 104 16.06 24.18 7.44
CA PHE A 104 17.48 24.47 7.60
C PHE A 104 17.76 25.95 7.37
N TYR A 105 18.51 26.51 8.28
CA TYR A 105 18.86 27.94 8.26
C TYR A 105 20.37 28.09 8.24
N MET A 106 20.84 29.11 7.53
CA MET A 106 22.23 29.58 7.56
C MET A 106 22.18 31.09 7.81
N ASN A 107 22.92 31.55 8.82
CA ASN A 107 22.92 32.96 9.25
C ASN A 107 21.46 33.47 9.45
N ASP A 108 20.62 32.70 10.14
CA ASP A 108 19.21 32.95 10.40
C ASP A 108 18.29 33.05 9.15
N LYS A 109 18.82 32.82 7.96
CA LYS A 109 18.03 32.77 6.74
C LYS A 109 17.70 31.32 6.39
N LYS A 110 16.42 31.01 6.20
CA LYS A 110 15.96 29.70 5.72
C LYS A 110 16.50 29.45 4.31
N ILE A 111 17.19 28.33 4.13
CA ILE A 111 17.89 27.96 2.90
C ILE A 111 17.38 26.65 2.29
N HIS A 112 16.85 25.75 3.11
CA HIS A 112 16.36 24.45 2.66
C HIS A 112 15.20 23.97 3.55
N SER A 113 14.36 23.10 3.00
CA SER A 113 13.33 22.35 3.74
C SER A 113 13.33 20.91 3.28
N MET A 114 13.21 20.01 4.22
CA MET A 114 13.14 18.58 3.96
C MET A 114 11.93 17.96 4.67
N THR A 115 11.17 17.13 3.97
CA THR A 115 10.10 16.34 4.58
C THR A 115 10.69 15.04 5.12
N VAL A 116 10.65 14.87 6.43
CA VAL A 116 11.02 13.61 7.09
C VAL A 116 9.75 12.79 7.28
N ARG A 117 9.75 11.56 6.79
CA ARG A 117 8.63 10.62 6.91
C ARG A 117 9.06 9.39 7.66
N GLN A 118 8.16 8.85 8.46
CA GLN A 118 8.36 7.53 9.04
C GLN A 118 7.16 6.64 8.67
N ALA A 119 7.47 5.49 8.08
CA ALA A 119 6.49 4.50 7.71
C ALA A 119 5.66 4.06 8.92
N PRO A 120 4.42 3.60 8.72
CA PRO A 120 3.64 2.97 9.77
C PRO A 120 4.30 1.67 10.21
N GLN A 121 4.08 1.29 11.47
CA GLN A 121 4.38 -0.07 11.91
C GLN A 121 3.46 -1.01 11.15
N ASP A 122 4.03 -1.99 10.47
CA ASP A 122 3.25 -3.16 10.13
C ASP A 122 2.78 -3.74 11.46
N LEU A 123 1.48 -3.63 11.73
CA LEU A 123 0.92 -4.35 12.86
C LEU A 123 1.46 -5.77 12.81
N PRO A 124 1.95 -6.33 13.92
CA PRO A 124 2.41 -7.71 13.92
C PRO A 124 1.31 -8.52 13.26
N ILE A 125 1.64 -9.15 12.14
CA ILE A 125 0.71 -10.02 11.45
C ILE A 125 0.38 -11.07 12.49
N LYS A 126 -0.75 -10.88 13.18
CA LYS A 126 -1.34 -11.92 14.00
C LYS A 126 -1.32 -13.13 13.08
N GLU A 127 -0.63 -14.21 13.46
CA GLU A 127 -0.37 -15.33 12.56
C GLU A 127 -1.63 -15.62 11.78
N LYS A 128 -1.62 -15.25 10.49
CA LYS A 128 -2.81 -15.39 9.65
C LYS A 128 -3.00 -16.88 9.47
N THR A 129 -3.98 -17.42 10.13
CA THR A 129 -4.33 -18.81 9.93
C THR A 129 -4.98 -18.93 8.56
N LEU A 130 -4.33 -19.66 7.66
CA LEU A 130 -4.93 -20.02 6.38
C LEU A 130 -6.05 -21.02 6.65
N LEU A 131 -7.29 -20.54 6.63
CA LEU A 131 -8.47 -21.33 6.99
C LEU A 131 -8.91 -22.24 5.85
N LEU A 132 -8.71 -21.83 4.62
CA LEU A 132 -9.15 -22.53 3.42
C LEU A 132 -8.25 -22.16 2.24
N ASP A 133 -7.76 -23.14 1.52
CA ASP A 133 -6.99 -23.00 0.28
C ASP A 133 -7.49 -24.01 -0.75
N ILE A 134 -8.34 -23.57 -1.65
CA ILE A 134 -8.98 -24.45 -2.63
C ILE A 134 -8.11 -24.60 -3.86
N ILE A 135 -7.63 -25.83 -4.05
CA ILE A 135 -6.89 -26.24 -5.25
C ILE A 135 -7.80 -27.12 -6.10
N PHE A 136 -7.94 -26.78 -7.37
CA PHE A 136 -8.70 -27.56 -8.35
C PHE A 136 -7.83 -28.66 -8.94
N ASN A 137 -8.41 -29.83 -9.11
CA ASN A 137 -7.75 -31.04 -9.63
C ASN A 137 -8.13 -31.30 -11.09
N ASN A 138 -7.39 -32.15 -11.76
CA ASN A 138 -7.62 -32.51 -13.16
C ASN A 138 -8.88 -33.34 -13.41
N ASP A 139 -9.47 -33.91 -12.38
CA ASP A 139 -10.64 -34.77 -12.43
C ASP A 139 -11.96 -34.06 -12.11
N GLY A 140 -11.94 -32.74 -12.02
CA GLY A 140 -13.13 -31.93 -11.68
C GLY A 140 -13.36 -31.78 -10.18
N THR A 141 -12.59 -32.42 -9.33
CA THR A 141 -12.65 -32.24 -7.87
C THR A 141 -11.84 -31.05 -7.40
N ALA A 142 -11.97 -30.71 -6.13
CA ALA A 142 -11.10 -29.76 -5.47
C ALA A 142 -10.70 -30.27 -4.08
N THR A 143 -9.54 -29.79 -3.61
CA THR A 143 -9.00 -30.12 -2.29
C THR A 143 -8.70 -28.86 -1.52
N ASP A 144 -8.77 -28.93 -0.19
CA ASP A 144 -8.29 -27.90 0.71
C ASP A 144 -6.81 -28.13 1.04
N ALA A 145 -5.94 -27.30 0.52
CA ALA A 145 -4.50 -27.34 0.79
C ALA A 145 -4.12 -26.65 2.10
N SER A 146 -5.05 -25.95 2.76
CA SER A 146 -4.80 -25.31 4.05
C SER A 146 -4.36 -26.30 5.14
N PRO A 147 -3.76 -25.85 6.23
CA PRO A 147 -3.47 -26.70 7.38
C PRO A 147 -4.69 -27.39 7.98
N MET A 148 -5.88 -26.82 7.78
CA MET A 148 -7.13 -27.36 8.34
C MET A 148 -7.68 -28.56 7.58
N LYS A 149 -7.29 -28.76 6.30
CA LYS A 149 -7.62 -29.94 5.48
C LYS A 149 -9.12 -30.28 5.46
N HIS A 150 -9.97 -29.30 5.23
CA HIS A 150 -11.40 -29.54 5.14
C HIS A 150 -11.77 -30.46 3.98
N THR A 151 -12.82 -31.22 4.16
CA THR A 151 -13.42 -31.97 3.05
C THR A 151 -14.12 -30.98 2.11
N VAL A 152 -13.68 -30.97 0.85
CA VAL A 152 -14.34 -30.20 -0.21
C VAL A 152 -15.31 -31.12 -0.94
N GLN A 153 -16.58 -30.78 -0.89
CA GLN A 153 -17.63 -31.49 -1.62
C GLN A 153 -17.82 -30.83 -2.98
N THR A 154 -17.85 -31.64 -4.03
CA THR A 154 -18.14 -31.19 -5.39
C THR A 154 -19.62 -31.44 -5.70
N PHE A 155 -20.33 -30.40 -6.04
CA PHE A 155 -21.69 -30.49 -6.55
C PHE A 155 -21.67 -30.23 -8.05
N GLU A 156 -21.72 -31.29 -8.82
CA GLU A 156 -21.79 -31.24 -10.26
C GLU A 156 -23.16 -30.74 -10.68
N GLY A 157 -23.27 -29.44 -10.92
CA GLY A 157 -24.32 -28.95 -11.79
C GLY A 157 -24.03 -29.39 -13.21
N SER A 158 -24.88 -29.09 -14.16
CA SER A 158 -24.79 -29.57 -15.55
C SER A 158 -23.46 -29.25 -16.25
N SER A 159 -22.51 -28.56 -15.65
CA SER A 159 -21.29 -28.12 -16.35
C SER A 159 -20.17 -27.54 -15.47
N LEU A 160 -19.92 -28.10 -14.30
CA LEU A 160 -18.68 -27.85 -13.60
C LEU A 160 -17.55 -28.65 -14.25
N MET A 161 -16.48 -27.99 -14.66
CA MET A 161 -15.28 -28.65 -15.17
C MET A 161 -14.03 -27.93 -14.71
N THR A 162 -12.93 -28.67 -14.65
CA THR A 162 -11.62 -28.10 -14.44
C THR A 162 -10.78 -28.26 -15.71
N TYR A 163 -9.88 -27.31 -15.94
CA TYR A 163 -8.91 -27.39 -17.04
C TYR A 163 -7.60 -26.73 -16.61
N TYR A 164 -6.51 -27.18 -17.21
CA TYR A 164 -5.21 -26.59 -16.93
C TYR A 164 -5.07 -25.24 -17.65
N ASN A 165 -4.65 -24.22 -16.91
CA ASN A 165 -4.39 -22.90 -17.45
C ASN A 165 -2.88 -22.65 -17.50
N ASP A 166 -2.31 -22.66 -18.69
CA ASP A 166 -0.87 -22.51 -18.91
C ASP A 166 -0.32 -21.16 -18.41
N SER A 167 -1.13 -20.10 -18.45
CA SER A 167 -0.70 -18.77 -18.03
C SER A 167 -0.50 -18.67 -16.51
N TYR A 168 -1.20 -19.50 -15.76
CA TYR A 168 -1.12 -19.53 -14.29
C TYR A 168 -0.44 -20.79 -13.76
N GLY A 169 -0.18 -21.76 -14.61
CA GLY A 169 0.50 -23.02 -14.22
C GLY A 169 -0.32 -23.88 -13.26
N CYS A 170 -1.64 -23.79 -13.28
CA CYS A 170 -2.53 -24.53 -12.36
C CYS A 170 -3.85 -24.89 -13.03
N TYR A 171 -4.59 -25.81 -12.38
CA TYR A 171 -5.97 -26.09 -12.76
C TYR A 171 -6.89 -24.97 -12.27
N VAL A 172 -7.84 -24.60 -13.10
CA VAL A 172 -8.90 -23.63 -12.78
C VAL A 172 -10.27 -24.27 -12.97
N ALA A 173 -11.25 -23.88 -12.18
CA ALA A 173 -12.61 -24.34 -12.32
C ALA A 173 -13.41 -23.42 -13.24
N ARG A 174 -14.16 -24.02 -14.16
CA ARG A 174 -15.14 -23.34 -15.01
C ARG A 174 -16.54 -23.72 -14.59
N PHE A 175 -17.30 -22.74 -14.21
CA PHE A 175 -18.71 -22.87 -13.85
C PHE A 175 -19.56 -22.43 -15.04
N ASN A 176 -20.10 -23.38 -15.80
CA ASN A 176 -20.94 -23.06 -16.93
C ASN A 176 -22.38 -22.80 -16.47
N HIS A 177 -22.91 -21.67 -16.84
CA HIS A 177 -24.31 -21.35 -16.71
C HIS A 177 -24.94 -21.34 -18.10
N THR A 178 -26.01 -22.13 -18.30
CA THR A 178 -26.81 -22.05 -19.51
C THR A 178 -27.81 -20.91 -19.33
N PRO A 179 -27.76 -19.83 -20.11
CA PRO A 179 -28.73 -18.74 -20.01
C PRO A 179 -30.16 -19.25 -20.12
N GLY A 180 -31.02 -18.80 -19.24
CA GLY A 180 -32.48 -19.17 -19.26
C GLY A 180 -32.85 -20.36 -18.39
N THR A 181 -31.90 -21.05 -17.76
CA THR A 181 -32.22 -22.12 -16.81
C THR A 181 -32.03 -21.63 -15.37
N ALA A 182 -32.94 -22.06 -14.50
CA ALA A 182 -32.75 -21.80 -13.07
C ALA A 182 -31.52 -22.51 -12.58
N ILE A 183 -30.61 -21.76 -11.96
CA ILE A 183 -29.41 -22.10 -11.21
C ILE A 183 -29.06 -23.59 -11.21
N SER A 184 -28.23 -24.02 -12.13
CA SER A 184 -27.71 -25.38 -12.16
C SER A 184 -26.18 -25.41 -12.37
N SER A 185 -25.50 -24.30 -12.12
CA SER A 185 -24.05 -24.32 -12.10
C SER A 185 -23.58 -25.15 -10.91
N GLY A 186 -22.60 -26.03 -11.16
CA GLY A 186 -21.92 -26.72 -10.09
C GLY A 186 -21.26 -25.76 -9.12
N TYR A 187 -20.91 -26.23 -7.96
CA TYR A 187 -20.18 -25.48 -6.96
C TYR A 187 -19.36 -26.42 -6.08
N TYR A 188 -18.37 -25.87 -5.42
CA TYR A 188 -17.63 -26.54 -4.37
C TYR A 188 -18.13 -26.04 -3.02
N LYS A 189 -18.26 -26.96 -2.07
CA LYS A 189 -18.76 -26.66 -0.72
C LYS A 189 -17.80 -27.21 0.32
N VAL A 190 -17.49 -26.37 1.29
CA VAL A 190 -16.85 -26.74 2.55
C VAL A 190 -17.86 -26.57 3.68
N ASP A 191 -18.12 -27.61 4.44
CA ASP A 191 -18.97 -27.51 5.63
C ASP A 191 -18.11 -27.16 6.85
N TYR A 192 -18.11 -25.90 7.21
CA TYR A 192 -17.38 -25.38 8.37
C TYR A 192 -18.26 -25.18 9.61
N GLN A 193 -19.58 -25.43 9.51
CA GLN A 193 -20.54 -25.15 10.58
C GLN A 193 -20.22 -25.93 11.86
N SER A 194 -19.72 -27.14 11.75
CA SER A 194 -19.29 -27.97 12.88
C SER A 194 -17.90 -27.63 13.42
N ASN A 195 -17.12 -26.80 12.71
CA ASN A 195 -15.76 -26.44 13.10
C ASN A 195 -15.76 -25.09 13.86
N GLN A 196 -15.74 -25.17 15.21
CA GLN A 196 -15.76 -23.97 16.05
C GLN A 196 -14.52 -23.10 15.85
N ALA A 197 -13.32 -23.70 15.71
CA ALA A 197 -12.09 -22.95 15.51
C ALA A 197 -12.10 -22.16 14.20
N PHE A 198 -12.70 -22.72 13.14
CA PHE A 198 -12.90 -21.99 11.87
C PHE A 198 -13.83 -20.79 12.05
N LYS A 199 -14.94 -20.98 12.74
CA LYS A 199 -15.90 -19.90 13.01
C LYS A 199 -15.30 -18.80 13.87
N ASP A 200 -14.54 -19.16 14.91
CA ASP A 200 -13.89 -18.20 15.79
C ASP A 200 -12.83 -17.38 15.03
N ALA A 201 -12.08 -18.01 14.14
CA ALA A 201 -11.10 -17.32 13.30
C ALA A 201 -11.77 -16.36 12.30
N LEU A 202 -12.88 -16.76 11.67
CA LEU A 202 -13.66 -15.86 10.81
C LEU A 202 -14.21 -14.67 11.58
N ALA A 203 -14.62 -14.90 12.84
CA ALA A 203 -15.22 -13.87 13.69
C ALA A 203 -14.21 -12.82 14.19
N ASP A 204 -12.92 -13.10 14.12
CA ASP A 204 -11.84 -12.18 14.53
C ASP A 204 -11.30 -11.32 13.38
N GLY A 205 -11.94 -11.37 12.23
CA GLY A 205 -11.56 -10.73 10.98
C GLY A 205 -11.15 -11.77 9.94
N HIS A 206 -11.43 -11.48 8.68
CA HIS A 206 -11.11 -12.44 7.62
C HIS A 206 -10.81 -11.76 6.28
N THR A 207 -10.05 -12.46 5.48
CA THR A 207 -9.74 -12.09 4.09
C THR A 207 -10.26 -13.19 3.17
N LEU A 208 -10.95 -12.80 2.11
CA LEU A 208 -11.35 -13.65 0.99
C LEU A 208 -10.56 -13.23 -0.23
N GLU A 209 -9.95 -14.18 -0.92
CA GLU A 209 -9.13 -13.94 -2.09
C GLU A 209 -9.53 -14.86 -3.23
N ALA A 210 -9.67 -14.32 -4.42
CA ALA A 210 -9.97 -15.09 -5.61
C ALA A 210 -9.35 -14.47 -6.86
N LEU A 211 -8.89 -15.33 -7.77
CA LEU A 211 -8.63 -14.96 -9.15
C LEU A 211 -9.82 -15.45 -9.99
N PHE A 212 -10.53 -14.53 -10.64
CA PHE A 212 -11.70 -14.90 -11.43
C PHE A 212 -11.75 -14.20 -12.79
N MET A 213 -12.46 -14.81 -13.70
CA MET A 213 -12.83 -14.27 -14.99
C MET A 213 -14.27 -14.71 -15.30
N TYR A 214 -15.03 -13.90 -15.98
CA TYR A 214 -16.32 -14.33 -16.54
C TYR A 214 -16.33 -14.15 -18.05
N ASP A 215 -17.03 -15.03 -18.76
CA ASP A 215 -17.10 -15.06 -20.21
C ASP A 215 -18.50 -14.78 -20.77
N SER A 216 -19.53 -14.79 -19.91
CA SER A 216 -20.90 -14.53 -20.29
C SER A 216 -21.63 -13.74 -19.20
N GLU A 217 -22.55 -12.86 -19.59
CA GLU A 217 -23.38 -12.16 -18.63
C GLU A 217 -24.38 -13.12 -17.99
N PRO A 218 -24.54 -13.07 -16.66
CA PRO A 218 -25.63 -13.76 -16.00
C PRO A 218 -26.97 -13.16 -16.42
N GLN A 219 -28.07 -13.87 -16.19
CA GLN A 219 -29.40 -13.29 -16.30
C GLN A 219 -29.49 -12.03 -15.43
N THR A 220 -30.32 -11.07 -15.87
CA THR A 220 -30.57 -9.82 -15.16
C THR A 220 -30.90 -10.08 -13.68
N GLY A 221 -30.12 -9.47 -12.79
CA GLY A 221 -30.24 -9.62 -11.34
C GLY A 221 -29.51 -10.81 -10.73
N THR A 222 -28.74 -11.58 -11.51
CA THR A 222 -27.97 -12.70 -11.00
C THR A 222 -26.57 -12.24 -10.58
N GLU A 223 -26.15 -12.65 -9.39
CA GLU A 223 -24.79 -12.44 -8.90
C GLU A 223 -23.86 -13.52 -9.45
N ILE A 224 -22.62 -13.16 -9.75
CA ILE A 224 -21.53 -14.12 -9.98
C ILE A 224 -20.76 -14.24 -8.67
N LYS A 225 -20.97 -15.32 -7.93
CA LYS A 225 -20.36 -15.54 -6.62
C LYS A 225 -19.02 -16.26 -6.75
N MET A 226 -17.99 -15.65 -6.24
CA MET A 226 -16.65 -16.26 -6.10
C MET A 226 -16.58 -17.05 -4.79
N PHE A 227 -16.89 -16.38 -3.68
CA PHE A 227 -17.07 -16.97 -2.37
C PHE A 227 -18.43 -16.56 -1.79
N SER A 228 -19.12 -17.50 -1.18
CA SER A 228 -20.39 -17.21 -0.52
C SER A 228 -20.62 -18.18 0.63
N SER A 229 -20.86 -17.63 1.80
CA SER A 229 -21.47 -18.35 2.91
C SER A 229 -22.85 -17.77 3.26
N MET A 230 -23.45 -17.04 2.31
CA MET A 230 -24.77 -16.43 2.49
C MET A 230 -25.82 -17.48 2.75
N GLN A 231 -26.57 -17.28 3.83
CA GLN A 231 -27.73 -18.10 4.18
C GLN A 231 -28.98 -17.22 4.25
N ALA A 232 -30.13 -17.80 3.93
CA ALA A 232 -31.42 -17.17 4.20
C ALA A 232 -31.50 -16.82 5.69
N GLY A 233 -31.80 -15.56 6.01
CA GLY A 233 -31.80 -15.05 7.38
C GLY A 233 -30.61 -14.14 7.70
N GLY A 234 -29.70 -13.92 6.77
CA GLY A 234 -28.74 -12.85 6.83
C GLY A 234 -27.49 -13.15 7.69
N THR A 235 -26.82 -14.28 7.42
CA THR A 235 -25.53 -14.61 8.03
C THR A 235 -24.47 -14.84 6.96
N GLY A 236 -23.18 -14.63 7.30
CA GLY A 236 -22.05 -14.99 6.47
C GLY A 236 -21.42 -13.85 5.68
N PHE A 237 -20.81 -14.18 4.56
CA PHE A 237 -20.10 -13.25 3.68
C PHE A 237 -20.36 -13.54 2.21
N LEU A 238 -20.02 -12.56 1.37
CA LEU A 238 -20.06 -12.68 -0.08
C LEU A 238 -18.87 -11.92 -0.70
N LEU A 239 -18.16 -12.55 -1.62
CA LEU A 239 -17.29 -11.90 -2.59
C LEU A 239 -17.83 -12.23 -3.98
N ALA A 240 -18.23 -11.23 -4.75
CA ALA A 240 -18.99 -11.43 -5.99
C ALA A 240 -18.84 -10.29 -6.98
N LYS A 241 -19.25 -10.54 -8.25
CA LYS A 241 -19.77 -9.50 -9.14
C LYS A 241 -21.27 -9.35 -8.86
N GLU A 242 -21.67 -8.22 -8.31
CA GLU A 242 -23.06 -7.93 -7.96
C GLU A 242 -23.47 -6.55 -8.50
N LYS A 243 -24.61 -6.47 -9.14
CA LYS A 243 -25.08 -5.26 -9.86
C LYS A 243 -24.05 -4.66 -10.81
N GLY A 244 -23.29 -5.53 -11.47
CA GLY A 244 -22.31 -5.15 -12.48
C GLY A 244 -20.91 -4.88 -11.95
N GLU A 245 -20.70 -4.74 -10.65
CA GLU A 245 -19.40 -4.41 -10.07
C GLU A 245 -18.89 -5.44 -9.06
N ILE A 246 -17.58 -5.45 -8.83
CA ILE A 246 -16.97 -6.29 -7.81
C ILE A 246 -17.36 -5.77 -6.43
N THR A 247 -17.87 -6.66 -5.58
CA THR A 247 -18.42 -6.31 -4.27
C THR A 247 -17.98 -7.31 -3.22
N PHE A 248 -17.57 -6.80 -2.06
CA PHE A 248 -17.35 -7.59 -0.84
C PHE A 248 -18.44 -7.25 0.19
N LEU A 249 -18.95 -8.26 0.86
CA LEU A 249 -20.11 -8.11 1.72
C LEU A 249 -19.99 -8.99 2.98
N PRO A 250 -19.46 -8.50 4.10
CA PRO A 250 -19.60 -9.16 5.39
C PRO A 250 -20.98 -8.88 5.98
N ASN A 251 -21.55 -9.85 6.71
CA ASN A 251 -22.73 -9.65 7.52
C ASN A 251 -22.36 -9.50 8.99
N LEU A 252 -22.72 -8.39 9.58
CA LEU A 252 -22.33 -8.02 10.93
C LEU A 252 -23.54 -7.79 11.83
N THR A 253 -23.37 -7.99 13.12
CA THR A 253 -24.43 -7.80 14.13
C THR A 253 -24.95 -6.38 14.18
N SER A 254 -24.10 -5.40 13.92
CA SER A 254 -24.44 -3.99 13.87
C SER A 254 -24.59 -3.52 12.43
N GLY A 255 -25.80 -3.47 11.90
CA GLY A 255 -26.10 -2.98 10.55
C GLY A 255 -26.27 -4.05 9.47
N GLY A 256 -26.19 -5.33 9.81
CA GLY A 256 -26.45 -6.44 8.89
C GLY A 256 -25.44 -6.53 7.74
N TRP A 257 -25.95 -6.64 6.51
CA TRP A 257 -25.12 -6.73 5.30
C TRP A 257 -24.43 -5.40 4.98
N GLN A 258 -23.10 -5.40 5.05
CA GLN A 258 -22.27 -4.21 4.79
C GLN A 258 -21.75 -4.25 3.36
N TRP A 259 -22.46 -3.55 2.46
CA TRP A 259 -22.17 -3.52 1.03
C TRP A 259 -20.94 -2.66 0.72
N ASN A 260 -19.78 -3.29 0.50
CA ASN A 260 -18.58 -2.61 0.07
C ASN A 260 -18.36 -2.79 -1.43
N ARG A 261 -18.66 -1.76 -2.21
CA ARG A 261 -18.60 -1.74 -3.67
C ARG A 261 -17.28 -1.16 -4.13
N SER A 262 -16.64 -1.83 -5.09
CA SER A 262 -15.33 -1.39 -5.61
C SER A 262 -15.44 -0.26 -6.65
N GLY A 263 -16.61 -0.04 -7.26
CA GLY A 263 -16.76 0.78 -8.46
C GLY A 263 -16.10 0.17 -9.71
N VAL A 264 -15.54 -1.05 -9.62
CA VAL A 264 -14.90 -1.72 -10.75
C VAL A 264 -15.92 -2.64 -11.42
N VAL A 265 -16.25 -2.32 -12.68
CA VAL A 265 -17.05 -3.17 -13.57
C VAL A 265 -16.07 -4.08 -14.33
N PRO A 266 -15.99 -5.39 -14.02
CA PRO A 266 -15.06 -6.27 -14.70
C PRO A 266 -15.47 -6.48 -16.16
N GLU A 267 -14.46 -6.59 -17.04
CA GLU A 267 -14.65 -6.87 -18.47
C GLU A 267 -14.71 -8.37 -18.71
N ARG A 268 -15.48 -8.79 -19.68
CA ARG A 268 -15.58 -10.20 -20.10
C ARG A 268 -14.26 -10.71 -20.64
N GLY A 269 -13.90 -11.94 -20.31
CA GLY A 269 -12.68 -12.59 -20.78
C GLY A 269 -11.39 -12.07 -20.13
N LYS A 270 -11.48 -11.18 -19.14
CA LYS A 270 -10.34 -10.64 -18.42
C LYS A 270 -10.29 -11.17 -16.99
N TYR A 271 -9.11 -11.58 -16.56
CA TYR A 271 -8.89 -12.02 -15.18
C TYR A 271 -8.73 -10.84 -14.24
N TYR A 272 -9.30 -11.01 -13.06
CA TYR A 272 -9.20 -10.07 -11.93
C TYR A 272 -8.78 -10.80 -10.68
N HIS A 273 -7.75 -10.31 -10.03
CA HIS A 273 -7.41 -10.69 -8.67
C HIS A 273 -8.23 -9.82 -7.71
N VAL A 274 -9.00 -10.44 -6.87
CA VAL A 274 -9.98 -9.76 -6.00
C VAL A 274 -9.75 -10.18 -4.56
N VAL A 275 -9.70 -9.20 -3.66
CA VAL A 275 -9.53 -9.45 -2.23
C VAL A 275 -10.57 -8.64 -1.46
N GLY A 276 -11.34 -9.32 -0.63
CA GLY A 276 -12.26 -8.73 0.34
C GLY A 276 -11.70 -8.92 1.75
N VAL A 277 -11.57 -7.85 2.50
CA VAL A 277 -11.03 -7.86 3.88
C VAL A 277 -12.06 -7.28 4.83
N TRP A 278 -12.41 -8.02 5.88
CA TRP A 278 -13.05 -7.45 7.04
C TRP A 278 -12.07 -7.44 8.21
N ASP A 279 -11.72 -6.26 8.64
CA ASP A 279 -10.86 -6.00 9.79
C ASP A 279 -11.71 -5.64 11.01
N LYS A 280 -11.82 -6.56 11.94
CA LYS A 280 -12.59 -6.38 13.17
C LYS A 280 -11.97 -5.32 14.07
N GLY A 281 -10.64 -5.26 14.13
CA GLY A 281 -9.92 -4.30 14.97
C GLY A 281 -10.13 -2.86 14.52
N ALA A 282 -10.00 -2.63 13.23
CA ALA A 282 -10.27 -1.33 12.60
C ALA A 282 -11.77 -1.05 12.39
N GLN A 283 -12.64 -2.06 12.51
CA GLN A 283 -14.06 -2.00 12.16
C GLN A 283 -14.32 -1.50 10.74
N LYS A 284 -13.55 -2.02 9.80
CA LYS A 284 -13.61 -1.64 8.39
C LYS A 284 -13.73 -2.88 7.49
N ALA A 285 -14.43 -2.70 6.40
CA ALA A 285 -14.40 -3.65 5.28
C ALA A 285 -13.78 -2.98 4.07
N SER A 286 -12.83 -3.67 3.43
CA SER A 286 -12.11 -3.16 2.27
C SER A 286 -12.21 -4.13 1.10
N VAL A 287 -12.24 -3.62 -0.12
CA VAL A 287 -12.17 -4.41 -1.34
C VAL A 287 -11.03 -3.93 -2.23
N TYR A 288 -10.20 -4.87 -2.65
CA TYR A 288 -9.07 -4.64 -3.53
C TYR A 288 -9.31 -5.34 -4.85
N VAL A 289 -8.87 -4.73 -5.94
CA VAL A 289 -8.92 -5.30 -7.29
C VAL A 289 -7.55 -5.10 -7.93
N ASN A 290 -6.93 -6.21 -8.36
CA ASN A 290 -5.59 -6.22 -8.96
C ASN A 290 -4.53 -5.52 -8.09
N GLY A 291 -4.59 -5.76 -6.78
CA GLY A 291 -3.66 -5.19 -5.78
C GLY A 291 -3.98 -3.76 -5.34
N GLU A 292 -4.95 -3.08 -5.96
CA GLU A 292 -5.31 -1.71 -5.61
C GLU A 292 -6.54 -1.65 -4.70
N LEU A 293 -6.50 -0.86 -3.63
CA LEU A 293 -7.67 -0.56 -2.80
C LEU A 293 -8.71 0.21 -3.62
N LYS A 294 -9.90 -0.36 -3.77
CA LYS A 294 -10.99 0.23 -4.57
C LYS A 294 -12.15 0.73 -3.72
N GLY A 295 -12.36 0.17 -2.55
CA GLY A 295 -13.41 0.62 -1.65
C GLY A 295 -13.12 0.27 -0.20
N THR A 296 -13.49 1.17 0.70
CA THR A 296 -13.48 0.94 2.15
C THR A 296 -14.71 1.55 2.77
N ILE A 297 -15.35 0.81 3.67
CA ILE A 297 -16.50 1.28 4.45
C ILE A 297 -16.28 1.00 5.93
N ASP A 298 -16.96 1.75 6.80
CA ASP A 298 -17.11 1.39 8.19
C ASP A 298 -17.97 0.13 8.30
N ALA A 299 -17.47 -0.87 9.00
CA ALA A 299 -18.09 -2.20 9.11
C ALA A 299 -18.06 -2.64 10.57
N LYS A 300 -18.96 -2.08 11.36
CA LYS A 300 -19.01 -2.21 12.82
C LYS A 300 -19.82 -3.42 13.25
N GLY A 301 -19.38 -4.03 14.34
CA GLY A 301 -20.04 -5.17 14.99
C GLY A 301 -19.23 -6.45 14.92
N ASP A 302 -19.86 -7.55 15.29
CA ASP A 302 -19.27 -8.88 15.23
C ASP A 302 -19.78 -9.61 13.97
N PHE A 303 -18.99 -10.55 13.48
CA PHE A 303 -19.39 -11.41 12.36
C PHE A 303 -20.60 -12.27 12.73
N LYS A 304 -21.53 -12.44 11.81
CA LYS A 304 -22.83 -13.09 12.07
C LYS A 304 -23.02 -14.36 11.25
#